data_5f39a7b603c6065da782968d749e4501
#
_entry.id   5f39a7b603c6065da782968d749e4501
#
_cell.length_a   1.000
_cell.length_b   1.000
_cell.length_c   1.000
_cell.angle_alpha   90.00
_cell.angle_beta   90.00
_cell.angle_gamma   90.00
#
_symmetry.space_group_name_H-M   'P 1'
#
loop_
_entity.id
_entity.type
_entity.pdbx_description
1 polymer ?
#
loop_
_entity_poly.entity_id
_entity_poly.type
_entity_poly.pdbx_seq_one_letter_code
_entity_poly.pdbx_strand_id
1 'polypeptide(L)'
;MEKNKVILEYIWIDADGELRSKNRVLSADKFDSLLDNFPEWTFDGSSTGQANGFVSDIILKPVRAVTNPFIKYTESYLVLCECYEKCGKIPAKNNNRFDCDKLAFVDKDDFLFGIEQEYVIFDRLTGLPYKWENESMPSYYASSNEFYCSVGGQRTFGRHIVEEHLQLCLEAGLTICGTNAEVMASQWEFQIGPCHPRAVCDELWLARYILQRIAEKYNCFISFHPKPFGPDWPGSGAHTNFSTWQMRGQDGILYIIEACEKLRKTHNDCIAVYGKYNEQRLTGKNETANINEYSYGIGDRNASVRIPLHVANNRCGYLEDRRPGANIDPYLVVTAIMKSLQNNNDYDDESGYDSYS
;
A
#
# COMPACT_ATOMS: atom_id res chain seq x y z
N MET A 1 -10.93 -12.55 36.14
CA MET A 1 -9.83 -12.47 35.15
C MET A 1 -9.01 -11.25 35.51
N GLU A 2 -7.71 -11.43 35.72
CA GLU A 2 -6.82 -10.32 36.06
C GLU A 2 -6.78 -9.31 34.90
N LYS A 3 -7.50 -8.20 35.05
CA LYS A 3 -7.52 -7.08 34.10
C LYS A 3 -6.22 -6.24 34.13
N ASN A 4 -5.12 -6.83 34.60
CA ASN A 4 -3.88 -6.09 34.85
C ASN A 4 -2.79 -6.29 33.79
N LYS A 5 -3.14 -6.71 32.58
CA LYS A 5 -2.18 -6.93 31.50
C LYS A 5 -2.62 -6.23 30.22
N VAL A 6 -1.63 -5.69 29.49
CA VAL A 6 -1.79 -5.13 28.15
C VAL A 6 -0.92 -5.94 27.21
N ILE A 7 -1.42 -6.25 26.01
CA ILE A 7 -0.68 -6.97 24.98
C ILE A 7 -0.34 -5.99 23.86
N LEU A 8 0.95 -5.87 23.54
CA LEU A 8 1.45 -5.11 22.42
C LEU A 8 1.97 -6.08 21.35
N GLU A 9 1.34 -6.11 20.19
CA GLU A 9 1.77 -6.88 19.04
C GLU A 9 2.59 -5.97 18.11
N TYR A 10 3.93 -6.06 18.24
CA TYR A 10 4.88 -5.28 17.43
C TYR A 10 4.93 -5.86 16.02
N ILE A 11 4.75 -5.00 15.03
CA ILE A 11 4.72 -5.34 13.61
C ILE A 11 5.81 -4.54 12.90
N TRP A 12 6.59 -5.17 12.04
CA TRP A 12 7.60 -4.50 11.23
C TRP A 12 7.75 -5.15 9.86
N ILE A 13 8.42 -4.46 8.96
CA ILE A 13 8.74 -4.91 7.62
C ILE A 13 10.21 -5.37 7.61
N ASP A 14 10.49 -6.57 7.12
CA ASP A 14 11.84 -7.11 7.03
C ASP A 14 12.60 -6.63 5.79
N ALA A 15 13.82 -7.15 5.60
CA ALA A 15 14.68 -6.74 4.48
C ALA A 15 14.14 -7.10 3.08
N ASP A 16 13.22 -8.06 3.00
CA ASP A 16 12.62 -8.53 1.75
C ASP A 16 11.24 -7.91 1.48
N GLY A 17 10.72 -7.11 2.45
CA GLY A 17 9.41 -6.46 2.37
C GLY A 17 8.28 -7.28 2.97
N GLU A 18 8.62 -8.32 3.75
CA GLU A 18 7.64 -9.19 4.39
C GLU A 18 7.29 -8.70 5.80
N LEU A 19 6.04 -8.90 6.18
CA LEU A 19 5.54 -8.54 7.50
C LEU A 19 6.04 -9.53 8.56
N ARG A 20 6.49 -9.00 9.69
CA ARG A 20 6.91 -9.75 10.87
C ARG A 20 6.16 -9.25 12.09
N SER A 21 5.92 -10.11 13.07
CA SER A 21 5.34 -9.68 14.35
C SER A 21 5.84 -10.49 15.54
N LYS A 22 5.72 -9.87 16.73
CA LYS A 22 5.91 -10.52 18.01
C LYS A 22 5.15 -9.81 19.12
N ASN A 23 4.72 -10.56 20.13
CA ASN A 23 3.92 -10.05 21.24
C ASN A 23 4.76 -9.72 22.46
N ARG A 24 4.43 -8.60 23.13
CA ARG A 24 4.94 -8.22 24.44
C ARG A 24 3.77 -8.04 25.40
N VAL A 25 3.89 -8.62 26.60
CA VAL A 25 2.88 -8.47 27.66
C VAL A 25 3.42 -7.54 28.72
N LEU A 26 2.70 -6.49 29.02
CA LEU A 26 3.02 -5.48 30.02
C LEU A 26 2.03 -5.53 31.19
N SER A 27 2.39 -4.91 32.31
CA SER A 27 1.48 -4.65 33.42
C SER A 27 0.67 -3.38 33.12
N ALA A 28 -0.65 -3.43 33.22
CA ALA A 28 -1.53 -2.33 32.84
C ALA A 28 -1.33 -1.08 33.75
N ASP A 29 -0.95 -1.28 34.99
CA ASP A 29 -0.63 -0.21 35.94
C ASP A 29 0.61 0.64 35.58
N LYS A 30 1.44 0.11 34.66
CA LYS A 30 2.67 0.74 34.16
C LYS A 30 2.60 1.13 32.70
N PHE A 31 1.44 0.94 32.07
CA PHE A 31 1.25 1.21 30.65
C PHE A 31 0.51 2.53 30.48
N ASP A 32 1.04 3.36 29.60
CA ASP A 32 0.40 4.57 29.10
C ASP A 32 0.09 4.39 27.61
N SER A 33 -1.15 4.61 27.23
CA SER A 33 -1.63 4.43 25.87
C SER A 33 -1.24 5.56 24.89
N LEU A 34 -0.53 6.59 25.34
CA LEU A 34 0.07 7.57 24.45
C LEU A 34 1.22 6.92 23.66
N LEU A 35 1.20 7.07 22.34
CA LEU A 35 2.16 6.40 21.44
C LEU A 35 3.62 6.65 21.82
N ASP A 36 3.96 7.87 22.23
CA ASP A 36 5.31 8.25 22.65
C ASP A 36 5.82 7.49 23.89
N ASN A 37 4.90 6.85 24.62
CA ASN A 37 5.22 6.04 25.81
C ASN A 37 5.20 4.54 25.52
N PHE A 38 4.94 4.10 24.28
CA PHE A 38 5.10 2.70 23.90
C PHE A 38 6.58 2.33 23.94
N PRO A 39 6.96 1.27 24.69
CA PRO A 39 8.38 0.95 24.86
C PRO A 39 9.00 0.43 23.56
N GLU A 40 10.20 0.90 23.25
CA GLU A 40 11.04 0.27 22.23
C GLU A 40 11.33 -1.19 22.61
N TRP A 41 11.58 -2.00 21.58
CA TRP A 41 11.98 -3.38 21.75
C TRP A 41 13.07 -3.76 20.76
N THR A 42 13.58 -5.00 20.82
CA THR A 42 14.60 -5.50 19.92
C THR A 42 14.22 -6.86 19.35
N PHE A 43 14.80 -7.22 18.22
CA PHE A 43 14.73 -8.55 17.63
C PHE A 43 16.04 -8.92 16.93
N ASP A 44 16.21 -10.21 16.62
CA ASP A 44 17.37 -10.70 15.87
C ASP A 44 17.21 -10.38 14.36
N GLY A 45 17.88 -9.32 13.92
CA GLY A 45 17.87 -8.86 12.54
C GLY A 45 18.58 -9.82 11.58
N SER A 46 19.39 -10.77 12.06
CA SER A 46 20.01 -11.78 11.18
C SER A 46 18.98 -12.73 10.59
N SER A 47 17.92 -13.02 11.36
CA SER A 47 16.80 -13.87 10.93
C SER A 47 15.84 -13.19 9.96
N THR A 48 15.99 -11.87 9.73
CA THR A 48 15.12 -11.05 8.87
C THR A 48 15.90 -10.32 7.77
N GLY A 49 17.19 -10.67 7.60
CA GLY A 49 18.06 -10.05 6.59
C GLY A 49 18.45 -8.59 6.84
N GLN A 50 18.15 -8.06 8.05
CA GLN A 50 18.34 -6.66 8.42
C GLN A 50 19.63 -6.41 9.20
N ALA A 51 20.34 -7.44 9.63
CA ALA A 51 21.64 -7.34 10.31
C ALA A 51 22.57 -8.51 9.97
N ASN A 52 23.87 -8.31 10.23
CA ASN A 52 24.87 -9.37 10.13
C ASN A 52 24.97 -10.15 11.46
N GLY A 53 25.35 -11.43 11.41
CA GLY A 53 25.26 -12.37 12.53
C GLY A 53 26.08 -12.07 13.79
N PHE A 54 26.99 -11.07 13.79
CA PHE A 54 27.81 -10.74 14.96
C PHE A 54 27.23 -9.66 15.87
N VAL A 55 26.45 -8.74 15.30
CA VAL A 55 25.70 -7.69 16.04
C VAL A 55 24.34 -7.63 15.36
N SER A 56 23.44 -8.49 15.82
CA SER A 56 22.19 -8.73 15.13
C SER A 56 20.97 -8.03 15.73
N ASP A 57 21.13 -7.39 16.89
CA ASP A 57 20.03 -6.67 17.53
C ASP A 57 19.59 -5.45 16.68
N ILE A 58 18.36 -5.50 16.22
CA ILE A 58 17.65 -4.39 15.58
C ILE A 58 16.62 -3.83 16.55
N ILE A 59 16.55 -2.50 16.62
CA ILE A 59 15.60 -1.79 17.49
C ILE A 59 14.29 -1.58 16.76
N LEU A 60 13.18 -1.93 17.40
CA LEU A 60 11.82 -1.60 17.01
C LEU A 60 11.40 -0.31 17.72
N LYS A 61 11.13 0.73 16.94
CA LYS A 61 10.56 1.99 17.42
C LYS A 61 9.08 2.07 17.04
N PRO A 62 8.16 2.10 18.01
CA PRO A 62 6.75 2.31 17.75
C PRO A 62 6.49 3.63 16.98
N VAL A 63 5.71 3.57 15.91
CA VAL A 63 5.39 4.73 15.06
C VAL A 63 3.89 4.91 14.82
N ARG A 64 3.12 3.84 14.96
CA ARG A 64 1.66 3.85 14.91
C ARG A 64 1.12 2.73 15.80
N ALA A 65 0.09 3.03 16.58
CA ALA A 65 -0.63 2.01 17.34
C ALA A 65 -2.12 2.12 17.04
N VAL A 66 -2.77 0.95 16.90
CA VAL A 66 -4.22 0.84 16.73
C VAL A 66 -4.74 -0.28 17.63
N THR A 67 -6.04 -0.27 17.94
CA THR A 67 -6.66 -1.36 18.71
C THR A 67 -6.42 -2.69 18.00
N ASN A 68 -6.01 -3.72 18.74
CA ASN A 68 -5.85 -5.06 18.20
C ASN A 68 -7.23 -5.75 18.07
N PRO A 69 -7.76 -5.95 16.85
CA PRO A 69 -9.11 -6.48 16.68
C PRO A 69 -9.21 -7.99 16.94
N PHE A 70 -8.07 -8.69 17.05
CA PHE A 70 -8.01 -10.14 17.29
C PHE A 70 -8.11 -10.51 18.77
N ILE A 71 -7.77 -9.58 19.69
CA ILE A 71 -7.69 -9.81 21.12
C ILE A 71 -8.72 -8.93 21.83
N LYS A 72 -9.83 -9.52 22.31
CA LYS A 72 -10.95 -8.80 22.94
C LYS A 72 -11.09 -9.04 24.45
N TYR A 73 -10.27 -9.92 25.00
CA TYR A 73 -10.35 -10.30 26.42
C TYR A 73 -9.48 -9.44 27.36
N THR A 74 -8.57 -8.66 26.79
CA THR A 74 -7.73 -7.68 27.49
C THR A 74 -7.41 -6.52 26.57
N GLU A 75 -6.93 -5.41 27.12
CA GLU A 75 -6.41 -4.29 26.34
C GLU A 75 -5.26 -4.75 25.46
N SER A 76 -5.31 -4.46 24.17
CA SER A 76 -4.32 -4.91 23.21
C SER A 76 -4.21 -3.97 22.01
N TYR A 77 -2.99 -3.82 21.50
CA TYR A 77 -2.66 -2.95 20.37
C TYR A 77 -1.84 -3.69 19.32
N LEU A 78 -2.13 -3.39 18.04
CA LEU A 78 -1.21 -3.61 16.92
C LEU A 78 -0.29 -2.40 16.84
N VAL A 79 1.01 -2.61 16.91
CA VAL A 79 2.02 -1.55 17.02
C VAL A 79 2.96 -1.63 15.83
N LEU A 80 2.74 -0.79 14.82
CA LEU A 80 3.65 -0.69 13.69
C LEU A 80 4.95 0.00 14.13
N CYS A 81 6.08 -0.55 13.71
CA CYS A 81 7.40 -0.10 14.12
C CYS A 81 8.30 0.21 12.93
N GLU A 82 9.12 1.21 13.07
CA GLU A 82 10.34 1.39 12.31
C GLU A 82 11.48 0.54 12.88
N CYS A 83 12.36 0.08 11.99
CA CYS A 83 13.54 -0.70 12.34
C CYS A 83 14.80 0.16 12.31
N TYR A 84 15.60 0.11 13.37
CA TYR A 84 16.85 0.84 13.47
C TYR A 84 18.01 -0.08 13.88
N GLU A 85 19.21 0.22 13.36
CA GLU A 85 20.42 -0.42 13.82
C GLU A 85 20.66 -0.14 15.33
N LYS A 86 21.53 -0.92 15.95
CA LYS A 86 21.82 -0.90 17.39
C LYS A 86 22.04 0.49 17.99
N CYS A 87 22.57 1.43 17.21
CA CYS A 87 22.74 2.82 17.69
C CYS A 87 21.43 3.61 17.81
N GLY A 88 20.31 3.08 17.31
CA GLY A 88 18.99 3.73 17.29
C GLY A 88 18.88 4.98 16.43
N LYS A 89 19.89 5.27 15.61
CA LYS A 89 19.97 6.46 14.76
C LYS A 89 19.99 6.16 13.28
N ILE A 90 20.52 5.01 12.89
CA ILE A 90 20.64 4.58 11.49
C ILE A 90 19.45 3.68 11.19
N PRO A 91 18.63 4.02 10.19
CA PRO A 91 17.56 3.13 9.74
C PRO A 91 18.14 1.78 9.29
N ALA A 92 17.50 0.69 9.68
CA ALA A 92 17.85 -0.62 9.17
C ALA A 92 17.45 -0.76 7.69
N LYS A 93 17.98 -1.78 7.02
CA LYS A 93 17.63 -2.10 5.64
C LYS A 93 16.10 -2.19 5.49
N ASN A 94 15.56 -1.56 4.45
CA ASN A 94 14.14 -1.49 4.10
C ASN A 94 13.25 -0.69 5.08
N ASN A 95 13.84 0.24 5.86
CA ASN A 95 13.05 1.19 6.66
C ASN A 95 12.72 2.44 5.82
N ASN A 96 11.87 2.26 4.79
CA ASN A 96 11.51 3.32 3.82
C ASN A 96 10.59 4.38 4.42
N ARG A 97 9.93 4.09 5.54
CA ARG A 97 9.10 5.05 6.28
C ARG A 97 9.89 6.29 6.71
N PHE A 98 11.14 6.10 7.10
CA PHE A 98 12.02 7.18 7.54
C PHE A 98 12.17 8.32 6.51
N ASP A 99 12.33 8.00 5.22
CA ASP A 99 12.45 9.00 4.16
C ASP A 99 11.08 9.59 3.77
N CYS A 100 10.03 8.79 3.80
CA CYS A 100 8.66 9.27 3.61
C CYS A 100 8.25 10.25 4.71
N ASP A 101 8.61 9.98 5.96
CA ASP A 101 8.30 10.84 7.11
C ASP A 101 8.96 12.22 7.00
N LYS A 102 10.23 12.26 6.58
CA LYS A 102 10.94 13.53 6.34
C LYS A 102 10.26 14.39 5.28
N LEU A 103 9.81 13.77 4.20
CA LEU A 103 9.14 14.49 3.12
C LEU A 103 7.74 14.95 3.52
N ALA A 104 7.00 14.11 4.22
CA ALA A 104 5.67 14.43 4.75
C ALA A 104 5.71 15.56 5.79
N PHE A 105 6.78 15.67 6.57
CA PHE A 105 6.95 16.74 7.55
C PHE A 105 7.07 18.14 6.93
N VAL A 106 7.63 18.24 5.72
CA VAL A 106 7.79 19.50 4.98
C VAL A 106 6.73 19.71 3.90
N ASP A 107 5.66 18.89 3.91
CA ASP A 107 4.57 18.98 2.95
C ASP A 107 3.83 20.31 3.07
N LYS A 108 3.97 21.16 2.02
CA LYS A 108 3.27 22.44 1.88
C LYS A 108 2.04 22.34 0.97
N ASP A 109 1.90 21.23 0.26
CA ASP A 109 0.88 21.03 -0.77
C ASP A 109 -0.35 20.31 -0.23
N ASP A 110 -0.32 19.96 1.06
CA ASP A 110 -1.41 19.25 1.74
C ASP A 110 -1.88 18.04 0.94
N PHE A 111 -0.96 17.11 0.69
CA PHE A 111 -1.24 15.89 -0.03
C PHE A 111 -2.24 15.01 0.72
N LEU A 112 -3.21 14.49 -0.01
CA LEU A 112 -4.06 13.38 0.41
C LEU A 112 -3.88 12.23 -0.58
N PHE A 113 -3.76 11.02 -0.04
CA PHE A 113 -3.61 9.78 -0.79
C PHE A 113 -4.71 8.78 -0.44
N GLY A 114 -5.14 8.02 -1.44
CA GLY A 114 -5.95 6.82 -1.28
C GLY A 114 -5.34 5.69 -2.12
N ILE A 115 -5.32 4.47 -1.59
CA ILE A 115 -4.73 3.31 -2.28
C ILE A 115 -5.77 2.22 -2.43
N GLU A 116 -5.97 1.75 -3.67
CA GLU A 116 -6.81 0.64 -4.09
C GLU A 116 -5.92 -0.62 -4.15
N GLN A 117 -5.92 -1.41 -3.09
CA GLN A 117 -5.08 -2.59 -2.96
C GLN A 117 -5.78 -3.82 -3.49
N GLU A 118 -5.37 -4.27 -4.66
CA GLU A 118 -5.78 -5.57 -5.18
C GLU A 118 -4.93 -6.71 -4.60
N TYR A 119 -5.53 -7.90 -4.49
CA TYR A 119 -4.88 -9.12 -4.02
C TYR A 119 -5.65 -10.35 -4.46
N VAL A 120 -4.98 -11.52 -4.43
CA VAL A 120 -5.62 -12.82 -4.70
C VAL A 120 -5.53 -13.69 -3.47
N ILE A 121 -6.65 -14.33 -3.11
CA ILE A 121 -6.71 -15.33 -2.06
C ILE A 121 -6.36 -16.69 -2.66
N PHE A 122 -5.36 -17.36 -2.09
CA PHE A 122 -4.93 -18.70 -2.48
C PHE A 122 -5.24 -19.72 -1.40
N ASP A 123 -5.69 -20.90 -1.79
CA ASP A 123 -5.80 -22.03 -0.89
C ASP A 123 -4.40 -22.62 -0.60
N ARG A 124 -4.08 -22.78 0.69
CA ARG A 124 -2.74 -23.22 1.12
C ARG A 124 -2.43 -24.66 0.74
N LEU A 125 -3.43 -25.54 0.62
CA LEU A 125 -3.24 -26.96 0.37
C LEU A 125 -3.03 -27.24 -1.12
N THR A 126 -3.79 -26.55 -1.98
CA THR A 126 -3.75 -26.75 -3.42
C THR A 126 -2.76 -25.82 -4.12
N GLY A 127 -2.45 -24.66 -3.52
CA GLY A 127 -1.68 -23.61 -4.16
C GLY A 127 -2.41 -22.91 -5.31
N LEU A 128 -3.73 -23.16 -5.45
CA LEU A 128 -4.59 -22.53 -6.44
C LEU A 128 -5.37 -21.36 -5.82
N PRO A 129 -5.90 -20.43 -6.61
CA PRO A 129 -6.83 -19.44 -6.11
C PRO A 129 -7.99 -20.09 -5.34
N TYR A 130 -8.43 -19.44 -4.30
CA TYR A 130 -9.36 -20.01 -3.32
C TYR A 130 -10.64 -20.54 -3.97
N LYS A 131 -10.99 -21.82 -3.67
CA LYS A 131 -12.14 -22.55 -4.25
C LYS A 131 -12.03 -22.87 -5.74
N TRP A 132 -10.87 -22.74 -6.36
CA TRP A 132 -10.66 -23.35 -7.66
C TRP A 132 -10.53 -24.87 -7.50
N GLU A 133 -11.21 -25.62 -8.35
CA GLU A 133 -11.25 -27.09 -8.26
C GLU A 133 -9.99 -27.73 -8.91
N ASN A 134 -9.45 -27.08 -9.95
CA ASN A 134 -8.26 -27.54 -10.66
C ASN A 134 -7.67 -26.39 -11.51
N GLU A 135 -6.47 -26.61 -12.07
CA GLU A 135 -5.76 -25.65 -12.91
C GLU A 135 -6.48 -25.33 -14.23
N SER A 136 -7.41 -26.20 -14.68
CA SER A 136 -8.16 -26.00 -15.93
C SER A 136 -9.40 -25.12 -15.77
N MET A 137 -9.84 -24.84 -14.53
CA MET A 137 -10.95 -23.96 -14.24
C MET A 137 -10.82 -22.58 -14.89
N PRO A 138 -9.63 -22.05 -15.08
CA PRO A 138 -9.34 -20.78 -15.68
C PRO A 138 -9.84 -20.57 -17.10
N SER A 139 -9.78 -21.56 -17.98
CA SER A 139 -10.01 -21.34 -19.41
C SER A 139 -11.44 -20.89 -19.76
N TYR A 140 -12.42 -21.25 -18.93
CA TYR A 140 -13.81 -20.82 -19.09
C TYR A 140 -14.05 -19.41 -18.52
N TYR A 141 -13.36 -19.05 -17.44
CA TYR A 141 -13.58 -17.83 -16.68
C TYR A 141 -12.60 -16.68 -17.04
N ALA A 142 -11.48 -16.98 -17.70
CA ALA A 142 -10.46 -16.00 -18.04
C ALA A 142 -10.91 -14.90 -19.01
N SER A 143 -12.00 -15.16 -19.77
CA SER A 143 -12.51 -14.23 -20.77
C SER A 143 -13.76 -13.47 -20.33
N SER A 144 -14.30 -13.74 -19.14
CA SER A 144 -15.55 -13.18 -18.68
C SER A 144 -15.32 -12.22 -17.51
N ASN A 145 -15.78 -10.98 -17.62
CA ASN A 145 -15.88 -10.02 -16.50
C ASN A 145 -16.93 -10.46 -15.46
N GLU A 146 -17.16 -11.79 -15.33
CA GLU A 146 -18.23 -12.35 -14.49
C GLU A 146 -17.97 -12.20 -12.99
N PHE A 147 -16.71 -12.00 -12.61
CA PHE A 147 -16.31 -11.91 -11.21
C PHE A 147 -16.32 -10.47 -10.66
N TYR A 148 -16.17 -9.47 -11.53
CA TYR A 148 -16.13 -8.09 -11.09
C TYR A 148 -17.43 -7.67 -10.40
N CYS A 149 -17.30 -7.25 -9.12
CA CYS A 149 -18.44 -6.88 -8.26
C CYS A 149 -19.55 -7.96 -8.20
N SER A 150 -19.20 -9.22 -8.41
CA SER A 150 -20.15 -10.32 -8.54
C SER A 150 -20.88 -10.66 -7.23
N VAL A 151 -22.05 -11.26 -7.37
CA VAL A 151 -22.87 -11.77 -6.27
C VAL A 151 -23.28 -13.21 -6.57
N GLY A 152 -23.34 -14.03 -5.54
CA GLY A 152 -23.77 -15.44 -5.61
C GLY A 152 -22.61 -16.44 -5.56
N GLY A 153 -22.88 -17.61 -4.97
CA GLY A 153 -21.85 -18.59 -4.62
C GLY A 153 -21.13 -19.25 -5.81
N GLN A 154 -21.63 -19.09 -7.03
CA GLN A 154 -20.97 -19.59 -8.25
C GLN A 154 -19.91 -18.65 -8.80
N ARG A 155 -19.95 -17.38 -8.40
CA ARG A 155 -19.10 -16.32 -8.97
C ARG A 155 -18.30 -15.57 -7.92
N THR A 156 -18.59 -15.76 -6.64
CA THR A 156 -17.96 -14.99 -5.56
C THR A 156 -17.26 -15.94 -4.60
N PHE A 157 -15.94 -15.89 -4.58
CA PHE A 157 -15.11 -16.76 -3.75
C PHE A 157 -14.36 -15.93 -2.70
N GLY A 158 -14.45 -16.32 -1.42
CA GLY A 158 -13.72 -15.69 -0.33
C GLY A 158 -14.39 -14.47 0.31
N ARG A 159 -15.65 -14.14 -0.01
CA ARG A 159 -16.37 -12.97 0.55
C ARG A 159 -16.35 -12.91 2.09
N HIS A 160 -16.47 -14.04 2.77
CA HIS A 160 -16.42 -14.08 4.24
C HIS A 160 -15.06 -13.64 4.82
N ILE A 161 -13.95 -13.88 4.08
CA ILE A 161 -12.61 -13.38 4.43
C ILE A 161 -12.57 -11.88 4.26
N VAL A 162 -13.11 -11.36 3.17
CA VAL A 162 -13.14 -9.93 2.84
C VAL A 162 -14.01 -9.14 3.81
N GLU A 163 -15.18 -9.66 4.15
CA GLU A 163 -16.10 -9.03 5.11
C GLU A 163 -15.51 -9.02 6.53
N GLU A 164 -14.86 -10.12 6.94
CA GLU A 164 -14.12 -10.14 8.22
C GLU A 164 -12.96 -9.13 8.20
N HIS A 165 -12.23 -9.04 7.08
CA HIS A 165 -11.15 -8.05 6.93
C HIS A 165 -11.68 -6.62 7.07
N LEU A 166 -12.73 -6.26 6.35
CA LEU A 166 -13.37 -4.95 6.45
C LEU A 166 -13.78 -4.64 7.89
N GLN A 167 -14.47 -5.59 8.56
CA GLN A 167 -14.91 -5.43 9.94
C GLN A 167 -13.72 -5.20 10.88
N LEU A 168 -12.68 -6.02 10.80
CA LEU A 168 -11.53 -5.91 11.71
C LEU A 168 -10.69 -4.65 11.45
N CYS A 169 -10.60 -4.19 10.20
CA CYS A 169 -9.97 -2.90 9.89
C CYS A 169 -10.75 -1.73 10.51
N LEU A 170 -12.08 -1.74 10.43
CA LEU A 170 -12.94 -0.72 11.08
C LEU A 170 -12.83 -0.78 12.61
N GLU A 171 -12.80 -1.98 13.21
CA GLU A 171 -12.61 -2.16 14.66
C GLU A 171 -11.22 -1.67 15.12
N ALA A 172 -10.19 -1.82 14.29
CA ALA A 172 -8.87 -1.27 14.53
C ALA A 172 -8.78 0.26 14.36
N GLY A 173 -9.81 0.88 13.77
CA GLY A 173 -9.86 2.33 13.52
C GLY A 173 -9.07 2.76 12.28
N LEU A 174 -8.88 1.86 11.30
CA LEU A 174 -8.26 2.19 10.02
C LEU A 174 -9.26 2.91 9.10
N THR A 175 -8.74 3.79 8.25
CA THR A 175 -9.50 4.55 7.24
C THR A 175 -9.77 3.69 6.01
N ILE A 176 -10.34 2.49 6.20
CA ILE A 176 -10.78 1.64 5.11
C ILE A 176 -12.10 2.20 4.55
N CYS A 177 -12.18 2.41 3.24
CA CYS A 177 -13.31 3.09 2.61
C CYS A 177 -14.08 2.25 1.60
N GLY A 178 -13.57 1.07 1.22
CA GLY A 178 -14.29 0.19 0.31
C GLY A 178 -13.65 -1.19 0.14
N THR A 179 -14.45 -2.11 -0.40
CA THR A 179 -14.01 -3.43 -0.87
C THR A 179 -14.84 -3.85 -2.07
N ASN A 180 -14.26 -4.53 -3.02
CA ASN A 180 -14.98 -5.14 -4.16
C ASN A 180 -14.27 -6.42 -4.63
N ALA A 181 -15.06 -7.29 -5.27
CA ALA A 181 -14.51 -8.40 -6.03
C ALA A 181 -13.95 -7.89 -7.35
N GLU A 182 -12.78 -8.38 -7.73
CA GLU A 182 -12.06 -8.02 -8.94
C GLU A 182 -12.35 -8.97 -10.11
N VAL A 183 -11.70 -8.72 -11.26
CA VAL A 183 -12.00 -9.38 -12.54
C VAL A 183 -11.61 -10.85 -12.59
N MET A 184 -10.74 -11.31 -11.69
CA MET A 184 -10.34 -12.72 -11.57
C MET A 184 -11.05 -13.41 -10.41
N ALA A 185 -11.36 -14.69 -10.55
CA ALA A 185 -11.89 -15.49 -9.45
C ALA A 185 -10.95 -15.44 -8.23
N SER A 186 -11.51 -15.18 -7.05
CA SER A 186 -10.76 -15.01 -5.80
C SER A 186 -9.83 -13.80 -5.72
N GLN A 187 -9.92 -12.90 -6.70
CA GLN A 187 -9.27 -11.60 -6.66
C GLN A 187 -10.22 -10.58 -6.04
N TRP A 188 -9.67 -9.79 -5.15
CA TRP A 188 -10.39 -8.79 -4.38
C TRP A 188 -9.57 -7.51 -4.26
N GLU A 189 -10.26 -6.43 -3.95
CA GLU A 189 -9.67 -5.14 -3.65
C GLU A 189 -10.19 -4.64 -2.31
N PHE A 190 -9.33 -3.94 -1.56
CA PHE A 190 -9.73 -3.05 -0.49
C PHE A 190 -9.10 -1.67 -0.70
N GLN A 191 -9.74 -0.63 -0.14
CA GLN A 191 -9.34 0.75 -0.35
C GLN A 191 -9.06 1.42 1.00
N ILE A 192 -7.89 2.07 1.12
CA ILE A 192 -7.47 2.86 2.28
C ILE A 192 -7.40 4.33 1.89
N GLY A 193 -7.91 5.20 2.75
CA GLY A 193 -7.86 6.65 2.60
C GLY A 193 -9.21 7.31 2.33
N PRO A 194 -9.23 8.63 2.01
CA PRO A 194 -8.04 9.48 1.85
C PRO A 194 -7.35 9.82 3.18
N CYS A 195 -6.01 9.76 3.19
CA CYS A 195 -5.17 10.06 4.33
C CYS A 195 -3.98 10.93 3.92
N HIS A 196 -3.34 11.58 4.90
CA HIS A 196 -2.03 12.20 4.69
C HIS A 196 -0.96 11.16 4.31
N PRO A 197 0.16 11.56 3.67
CA PRO A 197 1.13 10.66 3.05
C PRO A 197 1.61 9.52 3.95
N ARG A 198 2.07 9.84 5.16
CA ARG A 198 2.55 8.85 6.13
C ARG A 198 1.42 7.94 6.62
N ALA A 199 0.27 8.52 6.90
CA ALA A 199 -0.86 7.79 7.47
C ALA A 199 -1.41 6.73 6.51
N VAL A 200 -1.55 7.03 5.21
CA VAL A 200 -2.02 6.05 4.23
C VAL A 200 -1.09 4.85 4.14
N CYS A 201 0.23 5.08 4.22
CA CYS A 201 1.23 4.02 4.17
C CYS A 201 1.18 3.12 5.43
N ASP A 202 1.15 3.75 6.60
CA ASP A 202 1.04 3.04 7.88
C ASP A 202 -0.24 2.18 7.92
N GLU A 203 -1.36 2.73 7.48
CA GLU A 203 -2.65 2.05 7.47
C GLU A 203 -2.72 0.94 6.42
N LEU A 204 -2.10 1.10 5.25
CA LEU A 204 -2.01 0.03 4.26
C LEU A 204 -1.24 -1.18 4.79
N TRP A 205 -0.11 -0.96 5.48
CA TRP A 205 0.66 -2.05 6.08
C TRP A 205 -0.12 -2.75 7.20
N LEU A 206 -0.83 -2.00 8.05
CA LEU A 206 -1.70 -2.58 9.08
C LEU A 206 -2.89 -3.36 8.48
N ALA A 207 -3.52 -2.85 7.42
CA ALA A 207 -4.59 -3.54 6.72
C ALA A 207 -4.09 -4.84 6.06
N ARG A 208 -2.91 -4.83 5.41
CA ARG A 208 -2.27 -6.04 4.88
C ARG A 208 -1.98 -7.05 6.00
N TYR A 209 -1.49 -6.59 7.16
CA TYR A 209 -1.26 -7.44 8.31
C TYR A 209 -2.54 -8.12 8.78
N ILE A 210 -3.62 -7.36 8.99
CA ILE A 210 -4.92 -7.89 9.40
C ILE A 210 -5.41 -8.93 8.39
N LEU A 211 -5.31 -8.66 7.07
CA LEU A 211 -5.73 -9.58 6.02
C LEU A 211 -4.95 -10.89 6.04
N GLN A 212 -3.63 -10.84 6.19
CA GLN A 212 -2.79 -12.05 6.28
C GLN A 212 -3.12 -12.88 7.52
N ARG A 213 -3.35 -12.24 8.68
CA ARG A 213 -3.76 -12.94 9.91
C ARG A 213 -5.13 -13.62 9.78
N ILE A 214 -6.07 -13.01 9.06
CA ILE A 214 -7.36 -13.64 8.74
C ILE A 214 -7.15 -14.85 7.82
N ALA A 215 -6.29 -14.71 6.80
CA ALA A 215 -6.01 -15.80 5.87
C ALA A 215 -5.44 -17.05 6.59
N GLU A 216 -4.57 -16.88 7.60
CA GLU A 216 -4.07 -17.97 8.44
C GLU A 216 -5.23 -18.79 9.07
N LYS A 217 -6.27 -18.10 9.57
CA LYS A 217 -7.46 -18.73 10.17
C LYS A 217 -8.21 -19.62 9.18
N TYR A 218 -8.22 -19.28 7.91
CA TYR A 218 -8.96 -19.96 6.85
C TYR A 218 -8.10 -20.92 6.01
N ASN A 219 -6.87 -21.23 6.43
CA ASN A 219 -5.91 -22.04 5.66
C ASN A 219 -5.65 -21.49 4.27
N CYS A 220 -5.63 -20.17 4.15
CA CYS A 220 -5.34 -19.44 2.94
C CYS A 220 -4.03 -18.68 3.07
N PHE A 221 -3.52 -18.18 1.95
CA PHE A 221 -2.52 -17.11 1.93
C PHE A 221 -2.93 -16.04 0.93
N ILE A 222 -2.44 -14.83 1.16
CA ILE A 222 -2.71 -13.66 0.32
C ILE A 222 -1.52 -13.41 -0.59
N SER A 223 -1.79 -13.28 -1.88
CA SER A 223 -0.78 -12.89 -2.86
C SER A 223 -0.99 -11.43 -3.26
N PHE A 224 0.04 -10.63 -3.05
CA PHE A 224 0.16 -9.28 -3.62
C PHE A 224 1.05 -9.28 -4.87
N HIS A 225 1.35 -10.43 -5.47
CA HIS A 225 2.16 -10.48 -6.68
C HIS A 225 1.43 -9.77 -7.83
N PRO A 226 2.10 -8.88 -8.61
CA PRO A 226 1.44 -8.11 -9.68
C PRO A 226 0.90 -8.99 -10.82
N LYS A 227 1.39 -10.23 -10.96
CA LYS A 227 0.91 -11.20 -11.95
C LYS A 227 0.89 -12.60 -11.31
N PRO A 228 -0.08 -12.89 -10.43
CA PRO A 228 -0.02 -14.07 -9.57
C PRO A 228 -0.27 -15.39 -10.30
N PHE A 229 -0.89 -15.38 -11.49
CA PHE A 229 -1.35 -16.60 -12.17
C PHE A 229 -0.95 -16.70 -13.67
N GLY A 230 0.13 -16.06 -14.06
CA GLY A 230 0.69 -16.18 -15.41
C GLY A 230 0.21 -15.10 -16.39
N PRO A 231 0.75 -15.09 -17.62
CA PRO A 231 0.68 -13.94 -18.53
C PRO A 231 -0.72 -13.67 -19.08
N ASP A 232 -1.56 -14.68 -19.20
CA ASP A 232 -2.88 -14.58 -19.83
C ASP A 232 -3.97 -14.11 -18.84
N TRP A 233 -3.65 -14.06 -17.55
CA TRP A 233 -4.57 -13.66 -16.50
C TRP A 233 -4.47 -12.17 -16.18
N PRO A 234 -5.52 -11.55 -15.65
CA PRO A 234 -5.43 -10.21 -15.07
C PRO A 234 -4.31 -10.12 -14.04
N GLY A 235 -3.72 -8.94 -13.90
CA GLY A 235 -2.74 -8.65 -12.84
C GLY A 235 -3.41 -8.06 -11.61
N SER A 236 -2.60 -7.77 -10.58
CA SER A 236 -3.01 -7.06 -9.37
C SER A 236 -2.21 -5.78 -9.21
N GLY A 237 -2.90 -4.66 -9.05
CA GLY A 237 -2.34 -3.33 -8.84
C GLY A 237 -2.53 -2.82 -7.41
N ALA A 238 -1.89 -1.70 -7.14
CA ALA A 238 -2.17 -0.84 -6.00
C ALA A 238 -2.33 0.59 -6.53
N HIS A 239 -3.45 0.84 -7.20
CA HIS A 239 -3.72 2.13 -7.81
C HIS A 239 -3.68 3.21 -6.73
N THR A 240 -2.88 4.24 -6.98
CA THR A 240 -2.64 5.28 -6.00
C THR A 240 -3.31 6.57 -6.42
N ASN A 241 -4.40 6.88 -5.75
CA ASN A 241 -5.12 8.14 -5.89
C ASN A 241 -4.41 9.21 -5.06
N PHE A 242 -4.28 10.41 -5.61
CA PHE A 242 -3.74 11.53 -4.83
C PHE A 242 -4.27 12.88 -5.28
N SER A 243 -4.20 13.84 -4.37
CA SER A 243 -4.52 15.25 -4.63
C SER A 243 -3.67 16.16 -3.76
N THR A 244 -3.43 17.39 -4.24
CA THR A 244 -2.97 18.51 -3.45
C THR A 244 -4.14 19.44 -3.10
N TRP A 245 -3.93 20.43 -2.25
CA TRP A 245 -4.99 21.42 -1.95
C TRP A 245 -5.40 22.21 -3.19
N GLN A 246 -4.46 22.53 -4.12
CA GLN A 246 -4.77 23.21 -5.37
C GLN A 246 -5.66 22.35 -6.28
N MET A 247 -5.38 21.05 -6.38
CA MET A 247 -6.19 20.12 -7.19
C MET A 247 -7.63 20.02 -6.66
N ARG A 248 -7.85 20.15 -5.35
CA ARG A 248 -9.16 20.13 -4.72
C ARG A 248 -9.90 21.46 -4.80
N GLY A 249 -9.19 22.54 -5.12
CA GLY A 249 -9.73 23.91 -5.21
C GLY A 249 -10.41 24.19 -6.55
N GLN A 250 -10.83 25.46 -6.70
CA GLN A 250 -11.42 25.96 -7.93
C GLN A 250 -10.41 25.83 -9.09
N ASP A 251 -10.91 25.36 -10.26
CA ASP A 251 -10.08 25.09 -11.45
C ASP A 251 -8.91 24.13 -11.20
N GLY A 252 -9.01 23.29 -10.18
CA GLY A 252 -8.00 22.30 -9.80
C GLY A 252 -7.59 21.34 -10.92
N ILE A 253 -8.40 21.23 -11.98
CA ILE A 253 -8.09 20.43 -13.17
C ILE A 253 -6.79 20.88 -13.83
N LEU A 254 -6.42 22.15 -13.76
CA LEU A 254 -5.17 22.67 -14.33
C LEU A 254 -3.95 22.10 -13.56
N TYR A 255 -4.03 22.06 -12.25
CA TYR A 255 -3.00 21.46 -11.39
C TYR A 255 -2.94 19.93 -11.55
N ILE A 256 -4.07 19.28 -11.81
CA ILE A 256 -4.12 17.85 -12.13
C ILE A 256 -3.39 17.55 -13.43
N ILE A 257 -3.62 18.36 -14.49
CA ILE A 257 -2.92 18.20 -15.77
C ILE A 257 -1.42 18.48 -15.62
N GLU A 258 -1.05 19.53 -14.89
CA GLU A 258 0.36 19.81 -14.57
C GLU A 258 1.03 18.63 -13.84
N ALA A 259 0.36 18.04 -12.86
CA ALA A 259 0.85 16.87 -12.17
C ALA A 259 1.04 15.67 -13.10
N CYS A 260 0.13 15.44 -14.06
CA CYS A 260 0.31 14.40 -15.08
C CYS A 260 1.59 14.65 -15.91
N GLU A 261 1.89 15.88 -16.29
CA GLU A 261 3.11 16.22 -17.05
C GLU A 261 4.39 16.08 -16.20
N LYS A 262 4.34 16.42 -14.90
CA LYS A 262 5.45 16.17 -13.97
C LYS A 262 5.73 14.67 -13.79
N LEU A 263 4.67 13.85 -13.62
CA LEU A 263 4.79 12.39 -13.57
C LEU A 263 5.29 11.77 -14.88
N ARG A 264 5.05 12.40 -16.03
CA ARG A 264 5.64 12.00 -17.32
C ARG A 264 7.15 12.11 -17.27
N LYS A 265 7.67 13.25 -16.78
CA LYS A 265 9.12 13.50 -16.71
C LYS A 265 9.86 12.51 -15.79
N THR A 266 9.20 12.07 -14.72
CA THR A 266 9.75 11.17 -13.70
C THR A 266 9.26 9.72 -13.86
N HIS A 267 8.70 9.36 -15.02
CA HIS A 267 8.10 8.04 -15.24
C HIS A 267 9.03 6.88 -14.85
N ASN A 268 10.25 6.89 -15.35
CA ASN A 268 11.22 5.82 -15.09
C ASN A 268 11.63 5.72 -13.62
N ASP A 269 11.78 6.85 -12.94
CA ASP A 269 12.11 6.90 -11.51
C ASP A 269 10.96 6.32 -10.67
N CYS A 270 9.72 6.63 -11.05
CA CYS A 270 8.54 6.06 -10.42
C CYS A 270 8.46 4.54 -10.66
N ILE A 271 8.60 4.08 -11.91
CA ILE A 271 8.55 2.64 -12.25
C ILE A 271 9.57 1.83 -11.46
N ALA A 272 10.77 2.38 -11.22
CA ALA A 272 11.83 1.71 -10.47
C ALA A 272 11.42 1.31 -9.05
N VAL A 273 10.42 1.97 -8.46
CA VAL A 273 9.94 1.72 -7.08
C VAL A 273 8.47 1.25 -7.02
N TYR A 274 7.84 1.05 -8.16
CA TYR A 274 6.42 0.68 -8.25
C TYR A 274 6.15 -0.83 -8.19
N GLY A 275 7.01 -1.56 -7.51
CA GLY A 275 6.86 -2.98 -7.21
C GLY A 275 7.74 -3.89 -8.07
N LYS A 276 8.20 -5.00 -7.48
CA LYS A 276 8.96 -6.03 -8.17
C LYS A 276 8.05 -6.78 -9.15
N TYR A 277 8.60 -7.19 -10.30
CA TYR A 277 7.88 -7.97 -11.35
C TYR A 277 6.68 -7.22 -11.98
N ASN A 278 6.61 -5.90 -11.81
CA ASN A 278 5.50 -5.10 -12.34
C ASN A 278 5.53 -5.00 -13.88
N GLU A 279 6.67 -5.30 -14.52
CA GLU A 279 6.80 -5.48 -15.97
C GLU A 279 5.94 -6.63 -16.52
N GLN A 280 5.63 -7.63 -15.69
CA GLN A 280 4.73 -8.72 -16.06
C GLN A 280 3.27 -8.27 -16.12
N ARG A 281 2.91 -7.22 -15.38
CA ARG A 281 1.56 -6.65 -15.34
C ARG A 281 1.38 -5.52 -16.37
N LEU A 282 2.33 -4.59 -16.45
CA LEU A 282 2.25 -3.41 -17.32
C LEU A 282 2.64 -3.73 -18.76
N THR A 283 1.76 -4.43 -19.46
CA THR A 283 2.02 -4.98 -20.80
C THR A 283 1.25 -4.27 -21.93
N GLY A 284 0.42 -3.28 -21.60
CA GLY A 284 -0.52 -2.66 -22.56
C GLY A 284 -1.77 -3.50 -22.82
N LYS A 285 -2.01 -4.54 -21.99
CA LYS A 285 -3.19 -5.42 -22.04
C LYS A 285 -3.88 -5.44 -20.67
N ASN A 286 -5.12 -5.94 -20.64
CA ASN A 286 -5.89 -6.08 -19.38
C ASN A 286 -5.98 -4.77 -18.60
N GLU A 287 -6.40 -3.70 -19.27
CA GLU A 287 -6.57 -2.36 -18.68
C GLU A 287 -5.28 -1.80 -18.02
N THR A 288 -4.11 -2.08 -18.61
CA THR A 288 -2.83 -1.50 -18.19
C THR A 288 -2.12 -0.80 -19.33
N ALA A 289 -1.39 0.28 -19.05
CA ALA A 289 -0.42 0.86 -19.97
C ALA A 289 0.81 -0.05 -20.12
N ASN A 290 1.59 0.14 -21.21
CA ASN A 290 2.89 -0.50 -21.34
C ASN A 290 3.89 0.16 -20.36
N ILE A 291 4.74 -0.65 -19.72
CA ILE A 291 5.69 -0.17 -18.71
C ILE A 291 6.69 0.89 -19.23
N ASN A 292 7.00 0.84 -20.54
CA ASN A 292 7.94 1.75 -21.19
C ASN A 292 7.26 3.01 -21.75
N GLU A 293 5.94 3.13 -21.59
CA GLU A 293 5.16 4.21 -22.17
C GLU A 293 4.38 4.93 -21.07
N TYR A 294 4.38 6.25 -21.14
CA TYR A 294 3.57 7.05 -20.23
C TYR A 294 2.43 7.72 -21.00
N SER A 295 1.23 7.54 -20.49
CA SER A 295 0.03 8.19 -20.98
C SER A 295 -0.86 8.65 -19.83
N TYR A 296 -1.70 9.65 -20.08
CA TYR A 296 -2.80 9.96 -19.17
C TYR A 296 -4.06 10.30 -19.97
N GLY A 297 -5.23 10.10 -19.38
CA GLY A 297 -6.51 10.35 -20.04
C GLY A 297 -7.67 10.48 -19.07
N ILE A 298 -8.74 11.15 -19.54
CA ILE A 298 -9.99 11.29 -18.80
C ILE A 298 -10.81 10.01 -18.97
N GLY A 299 -11.09 9.33 -17.85
CA GLY A 299 -11.85 8.08 -17.82
C GLY A 299 -11.13 6.89 -18.47
N ASP A 300 -9.89 7.05 -18.93
CA ASP A 300 -9.15 6.03 -19.66
C ASP A 300 -8.47 5.03 -18.71
N ARG A 301 -8.96 3.79 -18.71
CA ARG A 301 -8.42 2.69 -17.89
C ARG A 301 -7.14 2.07 -18.47
N ASN A 302 -6.80 2.35 -19.75
CA ASN A 302 -5.57 1.86 -20.38
C ASN A 302 -4.40 2.82 -20.20
N ALA A 303 -4.66 4.02 -19.67
CA ALA A 303 -3.60 5.00 -19.42
C ALA A 303 -2.77 4.66 -18.17
N SER A 304 -1.54 5.17 -18.12
CA SER A 304 -0.68 5.13 -16.94
C SER A 304 -1.29 5.90 -15.78
N VAL A 305 -1.89 7.05 -16.07
CA VAL A 305 -2.57 7.93 -15.11
C VAL A 305 -3.96 8.25 -15.65
N ARG A 306 -4.95 8.06 -14.79
CA ARG A 306 -6.35 8.33 -15.11
C ARG A 306 -6.84 9.54 -14.35
N ILE A 307 -7.51 10.45 -15.06
CA ILE A 307 -8.32 11.51 -14.47
C ILE A 307 -9.76 10.98 -14.42
N PRO A 308 -10.36 10.74 -13.26
CA PRO A 308 -11.72 10.24 -13.18
C PRO A 308 -12.72 11.19 -13.87
N LEU A 309 -13.74 10.63 -14.52
CA LEU A 309 -14.70 11.43 -15.31
C LEU A 309 -15.41 12.48 -14.46
N HIS A 310 -15.78 12.15 -13.22
CA HIS A 310 -16.40 13.11 -12.30
C HIS A 310 -15.46 14.26 -11.91
N VAL A 311 -14.15 13.99 -11.80
CA VAL A 311 -13.13 15.02 -11.54
C VAL A 311 -13.03 15.99 -12.72
N ALA A 312 -12.98 15.45 -13.94
CA ALA A 312 -12.98 16.28 -15.16
C ALA A 312 -14.25 17.15 -15.26
N ASN A 313 -15.42 16.58 -14.97
CA ASN A 313 -16.70 17.29 -14.98
C ASN A 313 -16.78 18.39 -13.90
N ASN A 314 -16.30 18.10 -12.70
CA ASN A 314 -16.28 19.04 -11.58
C ASN A 314 -15.12 20.04 -11.65
N ARG A 315 -14.17 19.83 -12.57
CA ARG A 315 -12.95 20.62 -12.77
C ARG A 315 -12.04 20.70 -11.51
N CYS A 316 -12.18 19.78 -10.57
CA CYS A 316 -11.35 19.66 -9.37
C CYS A 316 -11.47 18.26 -8.78
N GLY A 317 -10.46 17.87 -7.94
CA GLY A 317 -10.48 16.58 -7.25
C GLY A 317 -9.08 15.95 -7.15
N TYR A 318 -8.90 14.78 -7.75
CA TYR A 318 -7.71 13.96 -7.66
C TYR A 318 -7.39 13.27 -8.99
N LEU A 319 -6.24 12.62 -9.06
CA LEU A 319 -5.87 11.71 -10.14
C LEU A 319 -5.49 10.34 -9.60
N GLU A 320 -5.52 9.33 -10.46
CA GLU A 320 -5.24 7.95 -10.17
C GLU A 320 -3.97 7.52 -10.92
N ASP A 321 -2.88 7.23 -10.21
CA ASP A 321 -1.72 6.56 -10.78
C ASP A 321 -1.96 5.05 -10.78
N ARG A 322 -2.13 4.47 -11.98
CA ARG A 322 -2.46 3.06 -12.19
C ARG A 322 -1.23 2.17 -12.36
N ARG A 323 -0.04 2.77 -12.36
CA ARG A 323 1.22 2.07 -12.59
C ARG A 323 1.70 1.20 -11.42
N PRO A 324 1.46 1.54 -10.12
CA PRO A 324 1.96 0.73 -9.01
C PRO A 324 1.37 -0.67 -9.00
N GLY A 325 2.22 -1.70 -8.82
CA GLY A 325 1.82 -3.10 -8.65
C GLY A 325 1.34 -3.39 -7.23
N ALA A 326 0.62 -4.50 -7.04
CA ALA A 326 0.02 -4.82 -5.73
C ALA A 326 1.05 -5.02 -4.61
N ASN A 327 2.29 -5.41 -4.94
CA ASN A 327 3.38 -5.67 -3.99
C ASN A 327 4.25 -4.46 -3.64
N ILE A 328 3.75 -3.25 -3.89
CA ILE A 328 4.49 -2.03 -3.56
C ILE A 328 4.85 -1.94 -2.07
N ASP A 329 5.95 -1.24 -1.79
CA ASP A 329 6.10 -0.52 -0.53
C ASP A 329 5.44 0.86 -0.69
N PRO A 330 4.34 1.14 0.04
CA PRO A 330 3.61 2.39 -0.13
C PRO A 330 4.45 3.63 0.23
N TYR A 331 5.42 3.50 1.15
CA TYR A 331 6.32 4.61 1.47
C TYR A 331 7.16 5.03 0.28
N LEU A 332 7.65 4.07 -0.53
CA LEU A 332 8.41 4.37 -1.74
C LEU A 332 7.55 5.04 -2.81
N VAL A 333 6.33 4.53 -3.02
CA VAL A 333 5.39 5.07 -4.02
C VAL A 333 4.98 6.50 -3.67
N VAL A 334 4.52 6.73 -2.44
CA VAL A 334 4.10 8.05 -1.98
C VAL A 334 5.27 9.05 -2.05
N THR A 335 6.47 8.63 -1.62
CA THR A 335 7.69 9.45 -1.71
C THR A 335 8.03 9.81 -3.16
N ALA A 336 7.94 8.86 -4.09
CA ALA A 336 8.24 9.10 -5.50
C ALA A 336 7.24 10.10 -6.13
N ILE A 337 5.95 9.96 -5.84
CA ILE A 337 4.92 10.89 -6.31
C ILE A 337 5.16 12.29 -5.76
N MET A 338 5.36 12.44 -4.45
CA MET A 338 5.62 13.74 -3.83
C MET A 338 6.86 14.42 -4.42
N LYS A 339 7.97 13.69 -4.56
CA LYS A 339 9.19 14.20 -5.19
C LYS A 339 8.96 14.65 -6.64
N SER A 340 8.19 13.89 -7.40
CA SER A 340 7.87 14.23 -8.80
C SER A 340 7.12 15.56 -8.92
N LEU A 341 6.25 15.87 -7.95
CA LEU A 341 5.46 17.10 -7.99
C LEU A 341 6.21 18.32 -7.39
N GLN A 342 7.11 18.09 -6.44
CA GLN A 342 7.87 19.15 -5.77
C GLN A 342 9.12 19.62 -6.54
N ASN A 343 9.59 18.85 -7.53
CA ASN A 343 10.73 19.25 -8.36
C ASN A 343 10.35 20.40 -9.29
N ASN A 344 10.66 21.63 -8.87
CA ASN A 344 10.47 22.88 -9.64
C ASN A 344 11.71 23.27 -10.46
N ASN A 345 12.49 22.32 -10.99
CA ASN A 345 13.72 22.64 -11.74
C ASN A 345 13.48 22.98 -13.22
N ASP A 346 12.56 23.89 -13.54
CA ASP A 346 12.34 24.37 -14.92
C ASP A 346 12.41 25.92 -15.06
N TYR A 347 13.04 26.66 -14.13
CA TYR A 347 13.17 28.12 -14.27
C TYR A 347 14.58 28.68 -14.11
N ASP A 348 15.65 27.87 -14.13
CA ASP A 348 17.02 28.33 -14.03
C ASP A 348 17.90 27.92 -15.22
N ASP A 349 17.45 28.17 -16.46
CA ASP A 349 18.35 28.09 -17.64
C ASP A 349 18.01 29.09 -18.75
N GLU A 350 17.63 30.33 -18.41
CA GLU A 350 17.66 31.47 -19.30
C GLU A 350 18.19 32.71 -18.58
N SER A 351 19.47 32.74 -18.27
CA SER A 351 20.20 34.03 -18.08
C SER A 351 21.64 33.96 -18.57
N GLY A 352 21.78 33.54 -19.82
CA GLY A 352 22.96 33.88 -20.60
C GLY A 352 22.83 35.29 -21.16
N TYR A 353 22.98 36.32 -20.35
CA TYR A 353 23.26 37.65 -20.88
C TYR A 353 24.76 37.78 -21.10
N ASP A 354 25.17 37.64 -22.35
CA ASP A 354 26.43 38.12 -22.86
C ASP A 354 26.60 39.62 -22.52
N SER A 355 27.55 39.96 -21.68
CA SER A 355 28.05 41.33 -21.57
C SER A 355 29.19 41.53 -22.55
N TYR A 356 28.86 42.11 -23.70
CA TYR A 356 29.84 42.81 -24.50
C TYR A 356 30.09 44.17 -23.87
N SER A 357 31.32 44.43 -23.45
CA SER A 357 32.07 45.66 -23.65
C SER A 357 33.47 45.52 -23.06
#